data_ee7e0cb605cf7db30d133af26c7d1589
#
_entry.id   ee7e0cb605cf7db30d133af26c7d1589
#
_cell.length_a   1.000
_cell.length_b   1.000
_cell.length_c   1.000
_cell.angle_alpha   90.00
_cell.angle_beta   90.00
_cell.angle_gamma   90.00
#
_symmetry.space_group_name_H-M   'P 1'
#
loop_
_entity.id
_entity.type
_entity.pdbx_description
1 polymer ?
#
loop_
_entity_poly.entity_id
_entity_poly.type
_entity_poly.pdbx_seq_one_letter_code
_entity_poly.pdbx_strand_id
1 'polypeptide(L)'
;MVQNEFIGKVYSDNKFKTNDELKSFKDSFIYHWRYGHHPDFGKDTLFHKPPCVYPIHLRKVHVNIGLYTNQYGYSGTEQCWGDWSTGRYGPGGFEKVTPTSDAYLIYAVCKNRNAGVLDFWFPPAHKNAEFESSVQFVAEMADKFYESIKADPMPRDQNPWHTGYIVKKPA
;
A
#
# COMPACT_ATOMS: atom_id res chain seq x y z
N MET A 1 0.43 -13.94 25.30
CA MET A 1 -0.11 -12.94 24.35
C MET A 1 -0.21 -13.58 22.96
N VAL A 2 -1.25 -13.28 22.21
CA VAL A 2 -1.41 -13.80 20.84
C VAL A 2 -1.18 -12.63 19.88
N GLN A 3 -0.29 -12.82 18.94
CA GLN A 3 -0.04 -11.81 17.91
C GLN A 3 -0.87 -12.13 16.66
N ASN A 4 -1.58 -11.13 16.16
CA ASN A 4 -2.30 -11.28 14.91
C ASN A 4 -1.33 -11.10 13.73
N GLU A 5 -1.27 -12.10 12.89
CA GLU A 5 -0.52 -12.04 11.64
C GLU A 5 -1.44 -12.37 10.48
N PHE A 6 -1.33 -11.60 9.42
CA PHE A 6 -1.98 -11.91 8.16
C PHE A 6 -1.17 -12.91 7.35
N ILE A 7 -1.85 -13.79 6.64
CA ILE A 7 -1.21 -14.69 5.67
C ILE A 7 -0.74 -13.90 4.45
N GLY A 8 0.09 -14.51 3.63
CA GLY A 8 0.51 -13.99 2.33
C GLY A 8 1.99 -13.61 2.30
N LYS A 9 2.62 -13.93 1.18
CA LYS A 9 4.00 -13.59 0.89
C LYS A 9 4.05 -12.28 0.12
N VAL A 10 5.19 -11.58 0.20
CA VAL A 10 5.46 -10.37 -0.57
C VAL A 10 6.56 -10.65 -1.57
N TYR A 11 6.24 -10.41 -2.85
CA TYR A 11 7.18 -10.46 -3.97
C TYR A 11 7.48 -9.03 -4.42
N SER A 12 8.59 -8.84 -5.11
CA SER A 12 8.94 -7.52 -5.64
C SER A 12 9.76 -7.63 -6.91
N ASP A 13 9.72 -6.55 -7.70
CA ASP A 13 10.64 -6.33 -8.80
C ASP A 13 12.09 -6.25 -8.28
N ASN A 14 13.04 -6.58 -9.15
CA ASN A 14 14.47 -6.59 -8.82
C ASN A 14 15.00 -5.23 -8.33
N LYS A 15 14.44 -4.12 -8.81
CA LYS A 15 14.82 -2.78 -8.35
C LYS A 15 14.65 -2.58 -6.84
N PHE A 16 13.70 -3.26 -6.22
CA PHE A 16 13.49 -3.24 -4.77
C PHE A 16 14.54 -4.06 -3.99
N LYS A 17 15.37 -4.81 -4.69
CA LYS A 17 16.49 -5.58 -4.10
C LYS A 17 17.83 -4.86 -4.26
N THR A 18 17.99 -4.10 -5.34
CA THR A 18 19.26 -3.48 -5.73
C THR A 18 19.38 -2.02 -5.34
N ASN A 19 18.28 -1.32 -5.09
CA ASN A 19 18.25 0.07 -4.65
C ASN A 19 17.94 0.11 -3.15
N ASP A 20 18.83 0.65 -2.34
CA ASP A 20 18.72 0.63 -0.87
C ASP A 20 17.47 1.37 -0.36
N GLU A 21 17.12 2.50 -0.96
CA GLU A 21 15.92 3.25 -0.58
C GLU A 21 14.65 2.45 -0.88
N LEU A 22 14.55 1.89 -2.08
CA LEU A 22 13.41 1.06 -2.47
C LEU A 22 13.34 -0.22 -1.63
N LYS A 23 14.49 -0.81 -1.30
CA LYS A 23 14.55 -1.96 -0.41
C LYS A 23 13.97 -1.63 0.97
N SER A 24 14.26 -0.46 1.50
CA SER A 24 13.71 0.01 2.77
C SER A 24 12.18 0.09 2.73
N PHE A 25 11.61 0.64 1.65
CA PHE A 25 10.15 0.68 1.48
C PHE A 25 9.54 -0.71 1.38
N LYS A 26 10.19 -1.62 0.67
CA LYS A 26 9.76 -3.02 0.60
C LYS A 26 9.77 -3.69 1.96
N ASP A 27 10.84 -3.52 2.75
CA ASP A 27 10.94 -4.11 4.08
C ASP A 27 9.84 -3.59 5.01
N SER A 28 9.55 -2.30 4.95
CA SER A 28 8.42 -1.69 5.66
C SER A 28 7.08 -2.23 5.19
N PHE A 29 6.92 -2.46 3.88
CA PHE A 29 5.70 -3.04 3.32
C PHE A 29 5.51 -4.50 3.77
N ILE A 30 6.56 -5.29 3.86
CA ILE A 30 6.49 -6.67 4.39
C ILE A 30 5.92 -6.66 5.81
N TYR A 31 6.40 -5.77 6.65
CA TYR A 31 5.88 -5.58 8.00
C TYR A 31 4.40 -5.17 7.98
N HIS A 32 4.05 -4.18 7.17
CA HIS A 32 2.68 -3.70 7.01
C HIS A 32 1.74 -4.81 6.53
N TRP A 33 2.16 -5.61 5.55
CA TRP A 33 1.37 -6.70 4.99
C TRP A 33 1.12 -7.81 6.01
N ARG A 34 2.12 -8.08 6.84
CA ARG A 34 2.05 -9.12 7.87
C ARG A 34 1.20 -8.72 9.08
N TYR A 35 1.37 -7.49 9.56
CA TYR A 35 0.75 -7.06 10.82
C TYR A 35 -0.45 -6.13 10.66
N GLY A 36 -0.76 -5.72 9.45
CA GLY A 36 -1.89 -4.83 9.17
C GLY A 36 -1.65 -3.36 9.47
N HIS A 37 -0.43 -3.00 9.86
CA HIS A 37 -0.07 -1.63 10.23
C HIS A 37 1.43 -1.40 10.12
N HIS A 38 1.80 -0.22 9.64
CA HIS A 38 3.14 0.33 9.73
C HIS A 38 3.05 1.85 9.85
N PRO A 39 3.81 2.49 10.76
CA PRO A 39 3.67 3.93 11.03
C PRO A 39 3.94 4.82 9.81
N ASP A 40 4.70 4.36 8.82
CA ASP A 40 5.01 5.13 7.61
C ASP A 40 4.04 4.87 6.46
N PHE A 41 3.01 4.04 6.64
CA PHE A 41 1.99 3.78 5.64
C PHE A 41 0.63 4.30 6.10
N GLY A 42 0.00 5.09 5.25
CA GLY A 42 -1.28 5.70 5.50
C GLY A 42 -2.40 5.13 4.63
N LYS A 43 -3.10 6.01 3.94
CA LYS A 43 -4.25 5.65 3.11
C LYS A 43 -3.88 4.62 2.05
N ASP A 44 -4.66 3.53 1.99
CA ASP A 44 -4.49 2.41 1.08
C ASP A 44 -5.77 2.21 0.28
N THR A 45 -5.71 2.34 -1.04
CA THR A 45 -6.88 2.30 -1.91
C THR A 45 -6.60 1.58 -3.22
N LEU A 46 -7.67 1.05 -3.82
CA LEU A 46 -7.66 0.52 -5.18
C LEU A 46 -7.54 1.64 -6.22
N PHE A 47 -6.90 1.34 -7.34
CA PHE A 47 -7.06 2.14 -8.54
C PHE A 47 -8.45 1.89 -9.15
N HIS A 48 -9.13 2.94 -9.55
CA HIS A 48 -10.48 2.87 -10.11
C HIS A 48 -10.54 3.17 -11.61
N LYS A 49 -9.47 3.65 -12.18
CA LYS A 49 -9.36 4.00 -13.61
C LYS A 49 -7.91 3.92 -14.06
N PRO A 50 -7.61 3.72 -15.37
CA PRO A 50 -8.56 3.44 -16.46
C PRO A 50 -9.13 2.01 -16.38
N PRO A 51 -10.03 1.62 -17.32
CA PRO A 51 -10.69 0.30 -17.28
C PRO A 51 -9.76 -0.91 -17.23
N CYS A 52 -8.53 -0.80 -17.68
CA CYS A 52 -7.55 -1.89 -17.62
C CYS A 52 -7.26 -2.38 -16.18
N VAL A 53 -7.61 -1.60 -15.16
CA VAL A 53 -7.41 -2.00 -13.76
C VAL A 53 -8.56 -2.90 -13.24
N TYR A 54 -9.69 -2.99 -13.94
CA TYR A 54 -10.85 -3.73 -13.46
C TYR A 54 -10.65 -5.24 -13.33
N PRO A 55 -9.90 -5.93 -14.22
CA PRO A 55 -9.65 -7.35 -14.08
C PRO A 55 -8.62 -7.72 -13.00
N ILE A 56 -7.94 -6.72 -12.44
CA ILE A 56 -6.83 -6.93 -11.50
C ILE A 56 -7.12 -6.28 -10.16
N HIS A 57 -6.35 -6.63 -9.14
CA HIS A 57 -6.42 -6.02 -7.82
C HIS A 57 -5.16 -5.18 -7.63
N LEU A 58 -5.21 -3.94 -8.10
CA LEU A 58 -4.10 -2.99 -8.08
C LEU A 58 -4.35 -1.90 -7.05
N ARG A 59 -3.43 -1.75 -6.12
CA ARG A 59 -3.56 -0.82 -5.00
C ARG A 59 -2.40 0.15 -4.92
N LYS A 60 -2.66 1.27 -4.28
CA LYS A 60 -1.65 2.25 -3.88
C LYS A 60 -1.79 2.54 -2.40
N VAL A 61 -0.68 2.60 -1.70
CA VAL A 61 -0.63 3.02 -0.32
C VAL A 61 0.24 4.28 -0.20
N HIS A 62 -0.27 5.28 0.52
CA HIS A 62 0.47 6.51 0.78
C HIS A 62 1.61 6.23 1.76
N VAL A 63 2.80 6.75 1.44
CA VAL A 63 4.02 6.51 2.23
C VAL A 63 4.55 7.82 2.79
N ASN A 64 4.95 7.83 4.06
CA ASN A 64 5.65 8.94 4.67
C ASN A 64 7.10 8.96 4.21
N ILE A 65 7.47 9.98 3.44
CA ILE A 65 8.86 10.20 2.99
C ILE A 65 9.46 11.47 3.58
N GLY A 66 8.83 12.03 4.63
CA GLY A 66 9.30 13.25 5.27
C GLY A 66 8.93 14.55 4.56
N LEU A 67 8.06 14.49 3.55
CA LEU A 67 7.53 15.65 2.83
C LEU A 67 6.05 15.81 3.13
N TYR A 68 5.67 16.94 3.67
CA TYR A 68 4.33 17.21 4.17
C TYR A 68 3.69 18.42 3.50
N THR A 69 2.35 18.41 3.43
CA THR A 69 1.58 19.53 2.88
C THR A 69 0.21 19.60 3.56
N ASN A 70 -0.33 20.81 3.68
CA ASN A 70 -1.70 21.03 4.12
C ASN A 70 -2.64 21.37 2.95
N GLN A 71 -2.16 21.25 1.72
CA GLN A 71 -2.93 21.58 0.51
C GLN A 71 -4.27 20.83 0.45
N TYR A 72 -4.30 19.60 0.95
CA TYR A 72 -5.49 18.74 0.98
C TYR A 72 -6.03 18.55 2.41
N GLY A 73 -5.68 19.43 3.32
CA GLY A 73 -6.12 19.41 4.71
C GLY A 73 -5.15 18.72 5.66
N TYR A 74 -5.64 18.43 6.84
CA TYR A 74 -4.87 17.88 7.95
C TYR A 74 -4.15 16.56 7.62
N SER A 75 -4.77 15.70 6.80
CA SER A 75 -4.23 14.35 6.52
C SER A 75 -2.84 14.35 5.92
N GLY A 76 -2.44 15.43 5.22
CA GLY A 76 -1.10 15.55 4.61
C GLY A 76 -0.05 16.17 5.51
N THR A 77 -0.38 16.55 6.73
CA THR A 77 0.52 17.28 7.63
C THR A 77 1.44 16.35 8.41
N GLU A 78 2.58 16.88 8.83
CA GLU A 78 3.50 16.19 9.73
C GLU A 78 2.82 15.75 11.02
N GLN A 79 1.95 16.60 11.57
CA GLN A 79 1.21 16.28 12.79
C GLN A 79 0.29 15.05 12.58
N CYS A 80 -0.40 14.95 11.46
CA CYS A 80 -1.25 13.80 11.16
C CYS A 80 -0.43 12.50 11.12
N TRP A 81 0.71 12.51 10.45
CA TRP A 81 1.60 11.36 10.41
C TRP A 81 2.17 11.02 11.79
N GLY A 82 2.50 12.03 12.59
CA GLY A 82 2.96 11.84 13.97
C GLY A 82 1.87 11.22 14.85
N ASP A 83 0.65 11.70 14.76
CA ASP A 83 -0.49 11.16 15.51
C ASP A 83 -0.79 9.71 15.08
N TRP A 84 -0.72 9.43 13.79
CA TRP A 84 -0.87 8.09 13.23
C TRP A 84 0.17 7.11 13.78
N SER A 85 1.43 7.50 13.78
CA SER A 85 2.54 6.66 14.24
C SER A 85 2.50 6.41 15.76
N THR A 86 1.99 7.36 16.53
CA THR A 86 1.86 7.24 18.01
C THR A 86 0.50 6.71 18.47
N GLY A 87 -0.42 6.47 17.55
CA GLY A 87 -1.77 6.01 17.85
C GLY A 87 -2.69 7.06 18.42
N ARG A 88 -2.35 8.35 18.28
CA ARG A 88 -3.18 9.46 18.79
C ARG A 88 -4.35 9.73 17.84
N TYR A 89 -5.42 10.28 18.43
CA TYR A 89 -6.56 10.75 17.65
C TYR A 89 -6.22 12.07 16.93
N GLY A 90 -6.89 12.30 15.81
CA GLY A 90 -6.78 13.54 15.05
C GLY A 90 -7.40 14.74 15.77
N PRO A 91 -7.53 15.88 15.08
CA PRO A 91 -8.11 17.09 15.65
C PRO A 91 -9.49 16.85 16.23
N GLY A 92 -9.76 17.39 17.41
CA GLY A 92 -11.01 17.18 18.15
C GLY A 92 -11.06 15.91 18.98
N GLY A 93 -10.10 15.00 18.89
CA GLY A 93 -9.93 13.83 19.76
C GLY A 93 -10.97 12.72 19.58
N PHE A 94 -11.76 12.74 18.48
CA PHE A 94 -12.88 11.82 18.31
C PHE A 94 -12.57 10.61 17.43
N GLU A 95 -11.63 10.73 16.51
CA GLU A 95 -11.24 9.63 15.60
C GLU A 95 -9.82 9.80 15.08
N LYS A 96 -9.22 8.68 14.68
CA LYS A 96 -7.95 8.71 13.96
C LYS A 96 -8.17 9.16 12.53
N VAL A 97 -7.32 10.06 12.07
CA VAL A 97 -7.29 10.46 10.66
C VAL A 97 -6.22 9.66 9.96
N THR A 98 -6.60 8.95 8.89
CA THR A 98 -5.64 8.23 8.06
C THR A 98 -4.82 9.20 7.22
N PRO A 99 -3.50 9.22 7.38
CA PRO A 99 -2.68 10.20 6.71
C PRO A 99 -2.56 9.94 5.21
N THR A 100 -2.31 11.01 4.47
CA THR A 100 -2.04 11.00 3.04
C THR A 100 -0.69 11.62 2.74
N SER A 101 -0.15 11.31 1.56
CA SER A 101 1.10 11.89 1.06
C SER A 101 1.06 11.94 -0.46
N ASP A 102 2.07 12.57 -1.04
CA ASP A 102 2.27 12.60 -2.49
C ASP A 102 3.32 11.58 -2.94
N ALA A 103 3.46 10.50 -2.18
CA ALA A 103 4.33 9.36 -2.51
C ALA A 103 3.55 8.07 -2.32
N TYR A 104 3.58 7.19 -3.32
CA TYR A 104 2.81 5.94 -3.32
C TYR A 104 3.70 4.73 -3.54
N LEU A 105 3.46 3.68 -2.77
CA LEU A 105 3.92 2.34 -3.11
C LEU A 105 2.77 1.64 -3.83
N ILE A 106 3.06 1.12 -5.01
CA ILE A 106 2.08 0.47 -5.89
C ILE A 106 2.26 -1.05 -5.79
N TYR A 107 1.16 -1.76 -5.54
CA TYR A 107 1.21 -3.21 -5.39
C TYR A 107 -0.04 -3.90 -5.91
N ALA A 108 0.10 -5.18 -6.24
CA ALA A 108 -0.97 -6.04 -6.70
C ALA A 108 -1.23 -7.15 -5.69
N VAL A 109 -2.47 -7.62 -5.59
CA VAL A 109 -2.87 -8.63 -4.62
C VAL A 109 -3.45 -9.86 -5.32
N CYS A 110 -2.96 -11.04 -4.93
CA CYS A 110 -3.44 -12.32 -5.42
C CYS A 110 -4.59 -12.85 -4.55
N LYS A 111 -5.35 -13.78 -5.13
CA LYS A 111 -6.49 -14.42 -4.48
C LYS A 111 -6.14 -15.07 -3.12
N ASN A 112 -4.91 -15.60 -2.98
CA ASN A 112 -4.40 -16.18 -1.73
C ASN A 112 -3.77 -15.15 -0.77
N ARG A 113 -3.95 -13.86 -1.05
CA ARG A 113 -3.35 -12.73 -0.34
C ARG A 113 -1.84 -12.59 -0.49
N ASN A 114 -1.21 -13.26 -1.43
CA ASN A 114 0.16 -12.88 -1.80
C ASN A 114 0.14 -11.51 -2.48
N ALA A 115 1.15 -10.69 -2.26
CA ALA A 115 1.27 -9.36 -2.82
C ALA A 115 2.54 -9.22 -3.65
N GLY A 116 2.44 -8.45 -4.73
CA GLY A 116 3.59 -8.06 -5.56
C GLY A 116 3.80 -6.56 -5.47
N VAL A 117 4.94 -6.13 -4.95
CA VAL A 117 5.35 -4.73 -4.94
C VAL A 117 5.90 -4.40 -6.32
N LEU A 118 5.22 -3.50 -7.04
CA LEU A 118 5.46 -3.24 -8.45
C LEU A 118 6.29 -1.99 -8.69
N ASP A 119 5.96 -0.90 -8.00
CA ASP A 119 6.60 0.38 -8.25
C ASP A 119 6.50 1.29 -7.02
N PHE A 120 7.32 2.32 -7.00
CA PHE A 120 7.25 3.40 -6.04
C PHE A 120 7.20 4.73 -6.79
N TRP A 121 6.17 5.52 -6.53
CA TRP A 121 6.02 6.83 -7.14
C TRP A 121 6.39 7.92 -6.14
N PHE A 122 7.51 8.58 -6.42
CA PHE A 122 7.92 9.79 -5.70
C PHE A 122 7.02 10.98 -6.11
N PRO A 123 7.01 12.08 -5.34
CA PRO A 123 6.21 13.25 -5.73
C PRO A 123 6.55 13.73 -7.15
N PRO A 124 5.56 14.05 -7.98
CA PRO A 124 4.12 14.18 -7.67
C PRO A 124 3.31 12.90 -7.96
N ALA A 125 3.19 12.02 -7.00
CA ALA A 125 2.51 10.72 -7.20
C ALA A 125 1.00 10.90 -7.45
N HIS A 126 0.35 11.84 -6.76
CA HIS A 126 -1.07 12.12 -6.97
C HIS A 126 -1.36 12.55 -8.41
N LYS A 127 -0.56 13.46 -8.94
CA LYS A 127 -0.67 13.91 -10.33
C LYS A 127 -0.36 12.78 -11.32
N ASN A 128 0.66 11.96 -11.02
CA ASN A 128 1.02 10.82 -11.84
C ASN A 128 -0.13 9.81 -11.96
N ALA A 129 -0.90 9.62 -10.90
CA ALA A 129 -2.06 8.72 -10.88
C ALA A 129 -3.22 9.21 -11.76
N GLU A 130 -3.22 10.47 -12.19
CA GLU A 130 -4.22 11.02 -13.11
C GLU A 130 -3.90 10.69 -14.58
N PHE A 131 -2.67 10.29 -14.90
CA PHE A 131 -2.28 9.93 -16.25
C PHE A 131 -2.57 8.45 -16.50
N GLU A 132 -3.42 8.17 -17.50
CA GLU A 132 -3.75 6.80 -17.89
C GLU A 132 -2.51 5.99 -18.24
N SER A 133 -1.55 6.57 -18.94
CA SER A 133 -0.32 5.89 -19.35
C SER A 133 0.50 5.39 -18.16
N SER A 134 0.54 6.15 -17.08
CA SER A 134 1.25 5.75 -15.86
C SER A 134 0.57 4.57 -15.18
N VAL A 135 -0.76 4.60 -15.11
CA VAL A 135 -1.54 3.51 -14.50
C VAL A 135 -1.51 2.27 -15.39
N GLN A 136 -1.63 2.41 -16.70
CA GLN A 136 -1.49 1.30 -17.65
C GLN A 136 -0.15 0.60 -17.51
N PHE A 137 0.94 1.36 -17.31
CA PHE A 137 2.28 0.80 -17.11
C PHE A 137 2.34 -0.12 -15.89
N VAL A 138 1.83 0.33 -14.74
CA VAL A 138 1.83 -0.51 -13.53
C VAL A 138 0.79 -1.64 -13.61
N ALA A 139 -0.30 -1.46 -14.35
CA ALA A 139 -1.26 -2.52 -14.62
C ALA A 139 -0.62 -3.66 -15.44
N GLU A 140 0.20 -3.33 -16.44
CA GLU A 140 0.98 -4.32 -17.21
C GLU A 140 1.99 -5.04 -16.31
N MET A 141 2.63 -4.34 -15.40
CA MET A 141 3.51 -4.97 -14.40
C MET A 141 2.74 -5.94 -13.51
N ALA A 142 1.51 -5.59 -13.11
CA ALA A 142 0.65 -6.48 -12.35
C ALA A 142 0.31 -7.75 -13.12
N ASP A 143 -0.06 -7.64 -14.40
CA ASP A 143 -0.35 -8.79 -15.25
C ASP A 143 0.84 -9.74 -15.34
N LYS A 144 2.03 -9.21 -15.56
CA LYS A 144 3.28 -10.00 -15.58
C LYS A 144 3.54 -10.67 -14.25
N PHE A 145 3.27 -9.99 -13.16
CA PHE A 145 3.41 -10.54 -11.81
C PHE A 145 2.47 -11.74 -11.62
N TYR A 146 1.18 -11.60 -11.93
CA TYR A 146 0.22 -12.69 -11.82
C TYR A 146 0.62 -13.89 -12.68
N GLU A 147 1.08 -13.66 -13.90
CA GLU A 147 1.59 -14.73 -14.78
C GLU A 147 2.81 -15.43 -14.18
N SER A 148 3.77 -14.66 -13.66
CA SER A 148 5.03 -15.19 -13.16
C SER A 148 4.86 -16.14 -11.97
N ILE A 149 3.90 -15.86 -11.09
CA ILE A 149 3.61 -16.68 -9.92
C ILE A 149 2.43 -17.64 -10.14
N LYS A 150 1.84 -17.64 -11.32
CA LYS A 150 0.69 -18.48 -11.71
C LYS A 150 -0.46 -18.37 -10.70
N ALA A 151 -0.81 -17.15 -10.35
CA ALA A 151 -1.88 -16.86 -9.40
C ALA A 151 -2.89 -15.88 -10.00
N ASP A 152 -4.15 -16.04 -9.61
CA ASP A 152 -5.22 -15.15 -10.02
C ASP A 152 -5.26 -13.89 -9.13
N PRO A 153 -5.72 -12.77 -9.68
CA PRO A 153 -5.98 -11.57 -8.88
C PRO A 153 -7.06 -11.83 -7.82
N MET A 154 -6.90 -11.20 -6.67
CA MET A 154 -7.99 -11.11 -5.69
C MET A 154 -9.15 -10.34 -6.33
N PRO A 155 -10.42 -10.78 -6.17
CA PRO A 155 -11.56 -9.99 -6.60
C PRO A 155 -11.54 -8.58 -6.00
N ARG A 156 -11.88 -7.59 -6.80
CA ARG A 156 -11.78 -6.17 -6.39
C ARG A 156 -12.70 -5.80 -5.23
N ASP A 157 -13.81 -6.51 -5.06
CA ASP A 157 -14.76 -6.33 -3.96
C ASP A 157 -14.31 -7.00 -2.66
N GLN A 158 -13.25 -7.79 -2.69
CA GLN A 158 -12.66 -8.37 -1.49
C GLN A 158 -11.66 -7.41 -0.85
N ASN A 159 -11.72 -7.36 0.48
CA ASN A 159 -10.79 -6.56 1.27
C ASN A 159 -9.62 -7.44 1.73
N PRO A 160 -8.38 -7.14 1.31
CA PRO A 160 -7.22 -7.94 1.74
C PRO A 160 -6.93 -7.81 3.26
N TRP A 161 -7.56 -6.87 3.93
CA TRP A 161 -7.44 -6.65 5.37
C TRP A 161 -8.57 -7.30 6.17
N HIS A 162 -9.37 -8.15 5.53
CA HIS A 162 -10.44 -8.89 6.22
C HIS A 162 -9.84 -9.82 7.27
N THR A 163 -10.50 -9.93 8.43
CA THR A 163 -10.02 -10.74 9.56
C THR A 163 -9.90 -12.24 9.23
N GLY A 164 -10.59 -12.71 8.20
CA GLY A 164 -10.46 -14.08 7.71
C GLY A 164 -9.05 -14.46 7.22
N TYR A 165 -8.21 -13.46 6.92
CA TYR A 165 -6.82 -13.68 6.53
C TYR A 165 -5.85 -13.66 7.71
N ILE A 166 -6.34 -13.48 8.92
CA ILE A 166 -5.49 -13.45 10.12
C ILE A 166 -5.24 -14.88 10.62
N VAL A 167 -3.98 -15.16 10.87
CA VAL A 167 -3.54 -16.36 11.59
C VAL A 167 -3.03 -15.92 12.96
N LYS A 168 -3.66 -16.42 14.03
CA LYS A 168 -3.24 -16.10 15.39
C LYS A 168 -2.05 -16.97 15.77
N LYS A 169 -0.93 -16.34 16.09
CA LYS A 169 0.26 -17.05 16.55
C LYS A 169 0.56 -16.66 18.00
N PRO A 170 1.08 -17.59 18.82
CA PRO A 170 1.62 -17.25 20.12
C PRO A 170 2.72 -16.18 19.94
N ALA A 171 2.69 -15.19 20.79
CA ALA A 171 3.71 -14.15 20.76
C ALA A 171 5.03 -14.66 21.34
#